data_08c276e4483667295d6940fc0d241a96
#
_entry.id   08c276e4483667295d6940fc0d241a96
#
_cell.length_a   1.000
_cell.length_b   1.000
_cell.length_c   1.000
_cell.angle_alpha   90.00
_cell.angle_beta   90.00
_cell.angle_gamma   90.00
#
_symmetry.space_group_name_H-M   'P 1'
#
loop_
_entity.id
_entity.type
_entity.pdbx_description
1 polymer ?
#
loop_
_entity_poly.entity_id
_entity_poly.type
_entity_poly.pdbx_seq_one_letter_code
_entity_poly.pdbx_strand_id
1 'polypeptide(L)'
;MSKRRTCGVIRSLQLAVAWLLACALVASAQAEALWTPADIALSRHVPPEAETTDSPAYEADPLGLILVVEAGGSHVTILDGEKLETIHRFVTRGVHGSPCFTRDGRFVFFVSRDGWVTKYDLWTLTIVAEVRAGLDSSNIAISPAGDHIAVANLRPHALVLLDGELNLLKVLPTLDHKGERSSRVSAVYGLPARRSFIVAMKDIAELWEVSYDPGAEDMAIGLVHDFQYREGTFVSGYLNPRRIELDGPLDDFFFNPEQAELFGVSSQGEVEVVHLDARRRIGRLPMQGRPDMASSVAWRRDGRLLMASTGQVSPEIAVIDPQQRALVRRIALKGPGRLLAAHENSRYLLVVSTMPADSRQVLQAIDRETLEVAREFLAEPEATLAHVEFSRDGRHVLASLQRDEGALIALDSHTLAEVKRLPMKQPVGQYGVWRRAGFQGGAR
;
A
#
# COMPACT_ATOMS: atom_id res chain seq x y z
N MET A 1 -26.99 -24.98 61.28
CA MET A 1 -26.23 -25.78 60.32
C MET A 1 -26.36 -25.20 58.89
N SER A 2 -25.98 -23.92 58.63
CA SER A 2 -26.18 -23.32 57.29
C SER A 2 -25.01 -22.48 56.77
N LYS A 3 -23.85 -22.41 57.41
CA LYS A 3 -22.70 -21.59 56.94
C LYS A 3 -21.57 -22.36 56.25
N ARG A 4 -21.62 -23.68 56.11
CA ARG A 4 -20.55 -24.46 55.44
C ARG A 4 -20.76 -24.79 53.98
N ARG A 5 -21.97 -24.61 53.43
CA ARG A 5 -22.25 -24.93 51.99
C ARG A 5 -21.95 -23.79 51.02
N THR A 6 -21.96 -22.53 51.47
CA THR A 6 -21.69 -21.36 50.59
C THR A 6 -20.21 -21.14 50.27
N CYS A 7 -19.29 -21.58 51.10
CA CYS A 7 -17.85 -21.39 50.88
C CYS A 7 -17.27 -22.35 49.81
N GLY A 8 -17.87 -23.52 49.61
CA GLY A 8 -17.45 -24.51 48.61
C GLY A 8 -17.85 -24.12 47.19
N VAL A 9 -19.01 -23.50 47.01
CA VAL A 9 -19.52 -23.09 45.70
C VAL A 9 -18.74 -21.88 45.16
N ILE A 10 -18.35 -20.93 46.02
CA ILE A 10 -17.57 -19.75 45.63
C ILE A 10 -16.15 -20.15 45.20
N ARG A 11 -15.51 -21.12 45.91
CA ARG A 11 -14.18 -21.62 45.51
C ARG A 11 -14.20 -22.42 44.18
N SER A 12 -15.23 -23.22 43.93
CA SER A 12 -15.37 -23.94 42.66
C SER A 12 -15.66 -22.98 41.48
N LEU A 13 -16.40 -21.89 41.71
CA LEU A 13 -16.66 -20.88 40.68
C LEU A 13 -15.37 -20.08 40.38
N GLN A 14 -14.57 -19.72 41.37
CA GLN A 14 -13.30 -19.03 41.17
C GLN A 14 -12.26 -19.90 40.44
N LEU A 15 -12.20 -21.20 40.71
CA LEU A 15 -11.36 -22.15 39.98
C LEU A 15 -11.82 -22.34 38.52
N ALA A 16 -13.12 -22.41 38.31
CA ALA A 16 -13.66 -22.52 36.94
C ALA A 16 -13.40 -21.28 36.08
N VAL A 17 -13.54 -20.06 36.68
CA VAL A 17 -13.21 -18.80 36.02
C VAL A 17 -11.71 -18.67 35.73
N ALA A 18 -10.85 -19.09 36.69
CA ALA A 18 -9.41 -19.10 36.48
C ALA A 18 -8.98 -20.09 35.38
N TRP A 19 -9.63 -21.26 35.27
CA TRP A 19 -9.40 -22.24 34.19
C TRP A 19 -9.89 -21.72 32.84
N LEU A 20 -11.03 -21.04 32.77
CA LEU A 20 -11.54 -20.44 31.54
C LEU A 20 -10.65 -19.28 31.06
N LEU A 21 -10.14 -18.45 31.99
CA LEU A 21 -9.18 -17.40 31.68
C LEU A 21 -7.82 -17.98 31.22
N ALA A 22 -7.33 -19.03 31.86
CA ALA A 22 -6.10 -19.71 31.44
C ALA A 22 -6.26 -20.38 30.07
N CYS A 23 -7.40 -21.03 29.79
CA CYS A 23 -7.70 -21.60 28.48
C CYS A 23 -7.86 -20.52 27.39
N ALA A 24 -8.43 -19.35 27.72
CA ALA A 24 -8.54 -18.24 26.81
C ALA A 24 -7.17 -17.60 26.49
N LEU A 25 -6.28 -17.50 27.48
CA LEU A 25 -4.91 -17.01 27.30
C LEU A 25 -4.06 -18.00 26.49
N VAL A 26 -4.22 -19.31 26.70
CA VAL A 26 -3.52 -20.34 25.90
C VAL A 26 -4.08 -20.35 24.48
N ALA A 27 -5.39 -20.19 24.29
CA ALA A 27 -5.99 -20.12 22.95
C ALA A 27 -5.55 -18.86 22.16
N SER A 28 -5.36 -17.72 22.84
CA SER A 28 -4.85 -16.50 22.19
C SER A 28 -3.36 -16.62 21.82
N ALA A 29 -2.55 -17.24 22.65
CA ALA A 29 -1.14 -17.52 22.35
C ALA A 29 -0.96 -18.57 21.23
N GLN A 30 -1.87 -19.57 21.15
CA GLN A 30 -1.88 -20.54 20.06
C GLN A 30 -2.41 -19.96 18.73
N ALA A 31 -3.24 -18.91 18.77
CA ALA A 31 -3.72 -18.24 17.55
C ALA A 31 -2.60 -17.47 16.82
N GLU A 32 -1.58 -16.99 17.53
CA GLU A 32 -0.40 -16.36 16.90
C GLU A 32 0.60 -17.39 16.32
N ALA A 33 0.56 -18.63 16.77
CA ALA A 33 1.41 -19.73 16.26
C ALA A 33 0.86 -20.39 14.97
N LEU A 34 -0.26 -19.93 14.42
CA LEU A 34 -0.97 -20.60 13.31
C LEU A 34 -0.29 -20.48 11.95
N TRP A 35 0.75 -19.65 11.78
CA TRP A 35 1.48 -19.52 10.52
C TRP A 35 2.96 -19.24 10.79
N THR A 36 3.77 -20.28 10.68
CA THR A 36 5.20 -20.27 11.02
C THR A 36 6.09 -20.02 9.81
N PRO A 37 7.38 -19.68 9.98
CA PRO A 37 8.33 -19.64 8.88
C PRO A 37 8.40 -20.94 8.05
N ALA A 38 8.20 -22.09 8.67
CA ALA A 38 8.14 -23.38 7.97
C ALA A 38 6.90 -23.48 7.08
N ASP A 39 5.73 -23.00 7.56
CA ASP A 39 4.50 -22.99 6.76
C ASP A 39 4.64 -22.07 5.55
N ILE A 40 5.29 -20.90 5.70
CA ILE A 40 5.60 -19.99 4.60
C ILE A 40 6.44 -20.73 3.55
N ALA A 41 7.56 -21.31 3.95
CA ALA A 41 8.47 -22.00 3.05
C ALA A 41 7.78 -23.20 2.34
N LEU A 42 6.98 -23.98 3.06
CA LEU A 42 6.23 -25.12 2.49
C LEU A 42 5.10 -24.68 1.54
N SER A 43 4.55 -23.48 1.71
CA SER A 43 3.48 -22.97 0.84
C SER A 43 3.98 -22.52 -0.53
N ARG A 44 5.30 -22.34 -0.69
CA ARG A 44 5.86 -21.85 -1.95
C ARG A 44 5.62 -22.86 -3.07
N HIS A 45 5.06 -22.36 -4.15
CA HIS A 45 4.74 -23.12 -5.34
C HIS A 45 5.33 -22.46 -6.58
N VAL A 46 5.94 -23.24 -7.45
CA VAL A 46 6.43 -22.84 -8.78
C VAL A 46 5.66 -23.65 -9.80
N PRO A 47 4.84 -23.03 -10.65
CA PRO A 47 4.14 -23.74 -11.72
C PRO A 47 5.12 -24.42 -12.68
N PRO A 48 4.82 -25.63 -13.18
CA PRO A 48 5.71 -26.34 -14.10
C PRO A 48 5.87 -25.66 -15.48
N GLU A 49 4.97 -24.73 -15.79
CA GLU A 49 4.94 -23.95 -17.06
C GLU A 49 5.70 -22.64 -16.97
N ALA A 50 6.42 -22.37 -15.88
CA ALA A 50 7.20 -21.17 -15.72
C ALA A 50 8.39 -21.18 -16.71
N GLU A 51 8.17 -20.57 -17.88
CA GLU A 51 9.19 -20.40 -18.90
C GLU A 51 9.94 -19.10 -18.72
N THR A 52 11.19 -19.06 -19.17
CA THR A 52 11.96 -17.83 -19.27
C THR A 52 12.15 -17.46 -20.74
N THR A 53 12.01 -16.18 -21.07
CA THR A 53 12.27 -15.65 -22.40
C THR A 53 13.12 -14.40 -22.33
N ASP A 54 13.84 -14.10 -23.40
CA ASP A 54 14.65 -12.88 -23.52
C ASP A 54 13.87 -11.72 -24.15
N SER A 55 12.63 -11.97 -24.58
CA SER A 55 11.77 -10.95 -25.20
C SER A 55 10.30 -11.19 -24.87
N PRO A 56 9.46 -10.14 -24.86
CA PRO A 56 8.03 -10.27 -24.64
C PRO A 56 7.34 -11.14 -25.70
N ALA A 57 6.32 -11.89 -25.31
CA ALA A 57 5.48 -12.71 -26.19
C ALA A 57 4.46 -11.88 -27.00
N TYR A 58 4.55 -10.56 -26.97
CA TYR A 58 3.65 -9.60 -27.64
C TYR A 58 4.44 -8.40 -28.18
N GLU A 59 3.81 -7.61 -29.05
CA GLU A 59 4.48 -6.47 -29.72
C GLU A 59 4.38 -5.13 -28.95
N ALA A 60 3.52 -5.01 -27.93
CA ALA A 60 3.36 -3.78 -27.17
C ALA A 60 4.60 -3.44 -26.33
N ASP A 61 4.83 -2.15 -26.04
CA ASP A 61 5.87 -1.73 -25.09
C ASP A 61 5.54 -2.24 -23.68
N PRO A 62 6.41 -3.04 -23.02
CA PRO A 62 6.17 -3.55 -21.67
C PRO A 62 5.89 -2.47 -20.63
N LEU A 63 6.55 -1.31 -20.72
CA LEU A 63 6.29 -0.17 -19.84
C LEU A 63 4.97 0.56 -20.18
N GLY A 64 4.42 0.34 -21.38
CA GLY A 64 3.13 0.88 -21.79
C GLY A 64 1.92 0.05 -21.36
N LEU A 65 2.12 -1.14 -20.78
CA LEU A 65 1.03 -2.01 -20.37
C LEU A 65 0.18 -1.42 -19.25
N ILE A 66 -1.09 -1.81 -19.25
CA ILE A 66 -2.06 -1.50 -18.19
C ILE A 66 -2.67 -2.80 -17.69
N LEU A 67 -2.62 -3.03 -16.39
CA LEU A 67 -3.25 -4.18 -15.75
C LEU A 67 -4.57 -3.74 -15.14
N VAL A 68 -5.66 -4.42 -15.48
CA VAL A 68 -7.00 -4.16 -14.90
C VAL A 68 -7.40 -5.35 -14.04
N VAL A 69 -7.67 -5.07 -12.77
CA VAL A 69 -8.15 -6.07 -11.80
C VAL A 69 -9.67 -6.15 -11.86
N GLU A 70 -10.18 -7.35 -12.16
CA GLU A 70 -11.60 -7.66 -12.24
C GLU A 70 -12.03 -8.53 -11.05
N ALA A 71 -12.71 -7.94 -10.07
CA ALA A 71 -13.15 -8.66 -8.86
C ALA A 71 -14.23 -9.72 -9.17
N GLY A 72 -15.07 -9.51 -10.18
CA GLY A 72 -16.17 -10.39 -10.54
C GLY A 72 -15.78 -11.79 -11.08
N GLY A 73 -14.50 -12.06 -11.23
CA GLY A 73 -14.01 -13.36 -11.70
C GLY A 73 -12.61 -13.69 -11.22
N SER A 74 -12.06 -12.91 -10.29
CA SER A 74 -10.65 -13.03 -9.85
C SER A 74 -9.67 -13.04 -11.03
N HIS A 75 -9.88 -12.13 -12.00
CA HIS A 75 -9.04 -12.00 -13.18
C HIS A 75 -8.21 -10.73 -13.15
N VAL A 76 -7.10 -10.78 -13.85
CA VAL A 76 -6.35 -9.61 -14.29
C VAL A 76 -6.31 -9.60 -15.81
N THR A 77 -6.74 -8.49 -16.41
CA THR A 77 -6.64 -8.25 -17.85
C THR A 77 -5.46 -7.34 -18.12
N ILE A 78 -4.58 -7.75 -19.03
CA ILE A 78 -3.43 -6.99 -19.51
C ILE A 78 -3.80 -6.33 -20.82
N LEU A 79 -3.64 -5.02 -20.88
CA LEU A 79 -3.91 -4.20 -22.07
C LEU A 79 -2.63 -3.60 -22.62
N ASP A 80 -2.56 -3.47 -23.94
CA ASP A 80 -1.74 -2.47 -24.61
C ASP A 80 -2.30 -1.09 -24.24
N GLY A 81 -1.54 -0.30 -23.49
CA GLY A 81 -2.00 1.00 -22.99
C GLY A 81 -2.04 2.10 -24.06
N GLU A 82 -1.39 1.91 -25.20
CA GLU A 82 -1.45 2.82 -26.34
C GLU A 82 -2.69 2.56 -27.21
N LYS A 83 -2.93 1.30 -27.56
CA LYS A 83 -4.06 0.90 -28.42
C LYS A 83 -5.35 0.69 -27.62
N LEU A 84 -5.24 0.51 -26.31
CA LEU A 84 -6.32 0.10 -25.40
C LEU A 84 -6.98 -1.20 -25.91
N GLU A 85 -6.17 -2.21 -26.20
CA GLU A 85 -6.58 -3.52 -26.66
C GLU A 85 -6.10 -4.60 -25.69
N THR A 86 -6.90 -5.65 -25.53
CA THR A 86 -6.54 -6.76 -24.64
C THR A 86 -5.44 -7.60 -25.25
N ILE A 87 -4.33 -7.76 -24.52
CA ILE A 87 -3.24 -8.68 -24.87
C ILE A 87 -3.50 -10.04 -24.25
N HIS A 88 -3.81 -10.08 -22.96
CA HIS A 88 -3.96 -11.32 -22.20
C HIS A 88 -4.93 -11.13 -21.02
N ARG A 89 -5.47 -12.26 -20.55
CA ARG A 89 -6.33 -12.28 -19.36
C ARG A 89 -6.08 -13.58 -18.61
N PHE A 90 -5.80 -13.49 -17.33
CA PHE A 90 -5.49 -14.64 -16.50
C PHE A 90 -6.23 -14.62 -15.18
N VAL A 91 -6.41 -15.81 -14.60
CA VAL A 91 -6.98 -15.98 -13.25
C VAL A 91 -5.88 -15.77 -12.23
N THR A 92 -6.16 -15.02 -11.19
CA THR A 92 -5.26 -14.84 -10.04
C THR A 92 -6.05 -15.02 -8.74
N ARG A 93 -5.33 -15.15 -7.63
CA ARG A 93 -5.97 -15.02 -6.31
C ARG A 93 -6.48 -13.61 -6.16
N GLY A 94 -7.47 -13.36 -5.33
CA GLY A 94 -8.03 -12.01 -5.17
C GLY A 94 -6.92 -10.98 -4.89
N VAL A 95 -6.81 -9.95 -5.74
CA VAL A 95 -5.82 -8.88 -5.58
C VAL A 95 -6.28 -7.90 -4.51
N HIS A 96 -5.42 -7.62 -3.54
CA HIS A 96 -5.64 -6.63 -2.48
C HIS A 96 -4.55 -5.56 -2.55
N GLY A 97 -4.95 -4.28 -2.48
CA GLY A 97 -4.02 -3.16 -2.66
C GLY A 97 -3.53 -2.99 -4.10
N SER A 98 -2.47 -2.23 -4.27
CA SER A 98 -1.87 -1.96 -5.58
C SER A 98 -0.82 -3.01 -5.93
N PRO A 99 -0.79 -3.52 -7.17
CA PRO A 99 0.30 -4.36 -7.63
C PRO A 99 1.63 -3.58 -7.66
N CYS A 100 2.73 -4.32 -7.51
CA CYS A 100 4.08 -3.80 -7.47
C CYS A 100 4.86 -4.30 -8.69
N PHE A 101 5.55 -3.40 -9.39
CA PHE A 101 6.26 -3.72 -10.63
C PHE A 101 7.76 -3.52 -10.47
N THR A 102 8.56 -4.40 -11.08
CA THR A 102 10.00 -4.16 -11.23
C THR A 102 10.26 -2.96 -12.16
N ARG A 103 11.43 -2.33 -12.00
CA ARG A 103 11.78 -1.12 -12.75
C ARG A 103 11.80 -1.31 -14.27
N ASP A 104 12.16 -2.51 -14.72
CA ASP A 104 12.15 -2.90 -16.13
C ASP A 104 10.75 -3.22 -16.68
N GLY A 105 9.73 -3.27 -15.79
CA GLY A 105 8.36 -3.61 -16.16
C GLY A 105 8.14 -5.08 -16.49
N ARG A 106 9.12 -5.97 -16.21
CA ARG A 106 8.99 -7.39 -16.51
C ARG A 106 8.12 -8.13 -15.52
N PHE A 107 8.39 -7.96 -14.22
CA PHE A 107 7.67 -8.70 -13.19
C PHE A 107 6.67 -7.81 -12.48
N VAL A 108 5.51 -8.39 -12.18
CA VAL A 108 4.50 -7.81 -11.29
C VAL A 108 4.24 -8.74 -10.12
N PHE A 109 4.10 -8.16 -8.94
CA PHE A 109 3.79 -8.86 -7.71
C PHE A 109 2.41 -8.41 -7.22
N PHE A 110 1.58 -9.38 -6.90
CA PHE A 110 0.26 -9.19 -6.31
C PHE A 110 0.24 -9.74 -4.90
N VAL A 111 -0.54 -9.14 -4.02
CA VAL A 111 -0.88 -9.73 -2.73
C VAL A 111 -2.39 -9.93 -2.64
N SER A 112 -2.83 -11.04 -2.08
CA SER A 112 -4.23 -11.28 -1.73
C SER A 112 -4.47 -11.03 -0.24
N ARG A 113 -5.71 -10.77 0.12
CA ARG A 113 -6.09 -10.53 1.52
C ARG A 113 -5.75 -11.70 2.43
N ASP A 114 -5.88 -12.93 1.96
CA ASP A 114 -5.55 -14.16 2.69
C ASP A 114 -4.06 -14.52 2.69
N GLY A 115 -3.20 -13.57 2.31
CA GLY A 115 -1.76 -13.60 2.50
C GLY A 115 -0.94 -14.25 1.39
N TRP A 116 -1.54 -14.58 0.25
CA TRP A 116 -0.78 -15.07 -0.90
C TRP A 116 -0.09 -13.93 -1.64
N VAL A 117 1.16 -14.16 -1.99
CA VAL A 117 1.95 -13.34 -2.91
C VAL A 117 2.14 -14.12 -4.20
N THR A 118 1.77 -13.50 -5.32
CA THR A 118 1.93 -14.07 -6.68
C THR A 118 2.94 -13.23 -7.44
N LYS A 119 3.99 -13.84 -7.97
CA LYS A 119 4.93 -13.26 -8.94
C LYS A 119 4.49 -13.67 -10.34
N TYR A 120 4.28 -12.69 -11.22
CA TYR A 120 3.85 -12.89 -12.60
C TYR A 120 4.87 -12.26 -13.55
N ASP A 121 5.28 -12.99 -14.59
CA ASP A 121 6.15 -12.49 -15.65
C ASP A 121 5.29 -11.92 -16.78
N LEU A 122 5.33 -10.61 -16.95
CA LEU A 122 4.59 -9.92 -18.01
C LEU A 122 5.14 -10.22 -19.41
N TRP A 123 6.38 -10.70 -19.53
CA TRP A 123 6.95 -11.06 -20.84
C TRP A 123 6.47 -12.41 -21.33
N THR A 124 6.44 -13.41 -20.45
CA THR A 124 5.93 -14.76 -20.78
C THR A 124 4.42 -14.89 -20.62
N LEU A 125 3.77 -13.91 -19.95
CA LEU A 125 2.36 -13.94 -19.60
C LEU A 125 1.98 -15.14 -18.70
N THR A 126 2.87 -15.51 -17.77
CA THR A 126 2.71 -16.66 -16.86
C THR A 126 2.95 -16.32 -15.41
N ILE A 127 2.35 -17.10 -14.50
CA ILE A 127 2.69 -17.08 -13.07
C ILE A 127 4.03 -17.78 -12.89
N VAL A 128 5.00 -17.09 -12.28
CA VAL A 128 6.35 -17.61 -12.03
C VAL A 128 6.43 -18.34 -10.70
N ALA A 129 5.86 -17.76 -9.66
CA ALA A 129 5.85 -18.35 -8.33
C ALA A 129 4.72 -17.77 -7.46
N GLU A 130 4.31 -18.55 -6.49
CA GLU A 130 3.39 -18.12 -5.44
C GLU A 130 3.89 -18.58 -4.07
N VAL A 131 3.62 -17.77 -3.03
CA VAL A 131 3.89 -18.15 -1.63
C VAL A 131 2.83 -17.51 -0.73
N ARG A 132 2.46 -18.20 0.34
CA ARG A 132 1.57 -17.64 1.34
C ARG A 132 2.38 -17.06 2.50
N ALA A 133 2.53 -15.75 2.54
CA ALA A 133 3.35 -15.04 3.53
C ALA A 133 2.61 -14.79 4.86
N GLY A 134 1.28 -14.97 4.90
CA GLY A 134 0.47 -14.72 6.08
C GLY A 134 -0.94 -15.27 5.98
N LEU A 135 -1.79 -14.88 6.91
CA LEU A 135 -3.22 -15.24 6.93
C LEU A 135 -4.14 -14.06 6.65
N ASP A 136 -3.63 -12.84 6.82
CA ASP A 136 -4.29 -11.57 6.50
C ASP A 136 -3.18 -10.54 6.25
N SER A 137 -3.06 -10.06 5.01
CA SER A 137 -2.03 -9.11 4.58
C SER A 137 -2.64 -7.78 4.16
N SER A 138 -2.00 -6.66 4.53
CA SER A 138 -2.45 -5.32 4.18
C SER A 138 -1.93 -4.88 2.81
N ASN A 139 -0.63 -4.97 2.57
CA ASN A 139 0.00 -4.64 1.30
C ASN A 139 1.40 -5.26 1.19
N ILE A 140 2.04 -5.05 0.04
CA ILE A 140 3.44 -5.43 -0.22
C ILE A 140 4.23 -4.24 -0.74
N ALA A 141 5.56 -4.32 -0.57
CA ALA A 141 6.53 -3.48 -1.25
C ALA A 141 7.65 -4.33 -1.84
N ILE A 142 8.24 -3.88 -2.93
CA ILE A 142 9.39 -4.55 -3.55
C ILE A 142 10.57 -3.59 -3.71
N SER A 143 11.79 -4.11 -3.78
CA SER A 143 12.94 -3.36 -4.28
C SER A 143 12.79 -3.09 -5.78
N PRO A 144 13.46 -2.07 -6.35
CA PRO A 144 13.32 -1.75 -7.78
C PRO A 144 13.66 -2.90 -8.74
N ALA A 145 14.58 -3.77 -8.36
CA ALA A 145 14.93 -4.96 -9.12
C ALA A 145 13.99 -6.14 -8.88
N GLY A 146 13.14 -6.06 -7.84
CA GLY A 146 12.28 -7.16 -7.42
C GLY A 146 13.03 -8.29 -6.73
N ASP A 147 14.26 -8.04 -6.26
CA ASP A 147 15.10 -9.01 -5.57
C ASP A 147 14.80 -9.11 -4.05
N HIS A 148 14.06 -8.15 -3.52
CA HIS A 148 13.54 -8.15 -2.15
C HIS A 148 12.08 -7.73 -2.12
N ILE A 149 11.27 -8.47 -1.38
CA ILE A 149 9.84 -8.22 -1.19
C ILE A 149 9.55 -8.15 0.31
N ALA A 150 8.81 -7.13 0.74
CA ALA A 150 8.31 -6.98 2.10
C ALA A 150 6.79 -7.14 2.11
N VAL A 151 6.29 -8.06 2.91
CA VAL A 151 4.84 -8.34 3.04
C VAL A 151 4.38 -7.87 4.41
N ALA A 152 3.46 -6.92 4.42
CA ALA A 152 2.86 -6.36 5.62
C ALA A 152 1.68 -7.21 6.07
N ASN A 153 1.80 -7.89 7.21
CA ASN A 153 0.76 -8.75 7.73
C ASN A 153 -0.03 -8.11 8.87
N LEU A 154 -1.34 -8.24 8.79
CA LEU A 154 -2.27 -7.99 9.88
C LEU A 154 -2.37 -9.22 10.79
N ARG A 155 -2.14 -10.43 10.22
CA ARG A 155 -2.13 -11.70 10.92
C ARG A 155 -1.27 -12.75 10.20
N PRO A 156 -0.26 -13.38 10.86
CA PRO A 156 0.24 -13.00 12.19
C PRO A 156 0.84 -11.58 12.21
N HIS A 157 1.05 -11.00 13.37
CA HIS A 157 1.69 -9.69 13.53
C HIS A 157 3.17 -9.79 13.17
N ALA A 158 3.47 -9.64 11.90
CA ALA A 158 4.83 -9.79 11.36
C ALA A 158 5.01 -9.06 10.03
N LEU A 159 6.23 -8.63 9.78
CA LEU A 159 6.72 -8.29 8.46
C LEU A 159 7.46 -9.51 7.91
N VAL A 160 7.07 -9.98 6.73
CA VAL A 160 7.74 -11.10 6.06
C VAL A 160 8.58 -10.56 4.91
N LEU A 161 9.84 -10.97 4.87
CA LEU A 161 10.80 -10.60 3.83
C LEU A 161 11.09 -11.81 2.96
N LEU A 162 10.94 -11.64 1.65
CA LEU A 162 11.15 -12.68 0.64
C LEU A 162 12.23 -12.19 -0.35
N ASP A 163 12.91 -13.14 -1.01
CA ASP A 163 13.75 -12.83 -2.16
C ASP A 163 12.93 -12.71 -3.45
N GLY A 164 13.60 -12.38 -4.56
CA GLY A 164 12.97 -12.22 -5.86
C GLY A 164 12.32 -13.50 -6.42
N GLU A 165 12.68 -14.67 -5.91
CA GLU A 165 12.08 -15.95 -6.26
C GLU A 165 11.02 -16.41 -5.26
N LEU A 166 10.58 -15.49 -4.39
CA LEU A 166 9.63 -15.72 -3.31
C LEU A 166 10.08 -16.77 -2.27
N ASN A 167 11.40 -16.99 -2.11
CA ASN A 167 11.91 -17.75 -0.98
C ASN A 167 11.90 -16.88 0.28
N LEU A 168 11.64 -17.50 1.42
CA LEU A 168 11.65 -16.79 2.70
C LEU A 168 13.08 -16.39 3.08
N LEU A 169 13.31 -15.08 3.22
CA LEU A 169 14.55 -14.53 3.77
C LEU A 169 14.45 -14.37 5.29
N LYS A 170 13.36 -13.75 5.77
CA LYS A 170 13.20 -13.44 7.18
C LYS A 170 11.76 -13.19 7.58
N VAL A 171 11.41 -13.57 8.80
CA VAL A 171 10.18 -13.13 9.48
C VAL A 171 10.59 -12.21 10.63
N LEU A 172 10.05 -11.00 10.66
CA LEU A 172 10.25 -10.02 11.71
C LEU A 172 8.95 -9.91 12.52
N PRO A 173 8.86 -10.51 13.73
CA PRO A 173 7.74 -10.26 14.61
C PRO A 173 7.65 -8.77 14.94
N THR A 174 6.48 -8.18 14.76
CA THR A 174 6.28 -6.73 14.96
C THR A 174 5.96 -6.44 16.42
N LEU A 175 7.00 -6.53 17.24
CA LEU A 175 6.97 -6.21 18.67
C LEU A 175 7.52 -4.80 18.90
N ASP A 176 7.01 -4.10 19.92
CA ASP A 176 7.58 -2.82 20.36
C ASP A 176 9.05 -2.99 20.83
N HIS A 177 9.73 -1.86 21.10
CA HIS A 177 11.15 -1.87 21.50
C HIS A 177 11.41 -2.65 22.80
N LYS A 178 10.38 -2.86 23.65
CA LYS A 178 10.47 -3.67 24.86
C LYS A 178 10.15 -5.14 24.64
N GLY A 179 9.59 -5.50 23.47
CA GLY A 179 9.13 -6.85 23.20
C GLY A 179 7.82 -7.24 23.91
N GLU A 180 7.08 -6.26 24.45
CA GLU A 180 5.89 -6.48 25.28
C GLU A 180 4.58 -6.44 24.50
N ARG A 181 4.51 -5.61 23.45
CA ARG A 181 3.30 -5.42 22.65
C ARG A 181 3.56 -5.74 21.20
N SER A 182 2.71 -6.56 20.61
CA SER A 182 2.72 -6.85 19.19
C SER A 182 1.82 -5.86 18.42
N SER A 183 2.13 -5.65 17.15
CA SER A 183 1.39 -4.75 16.27
C SER A 183 1.12 -5.40 14.93
N ARG A 184 -0.05 -5.13 14.39
CA ARG A 184 -0.32 -5.29 12.96
C ARG A 184 0.53 -4.31 12.16
N VAL A 185 0.89 -4.69 10.94
CA VAL A 185 1.54 -3.75 10.02
C VAL A 185 0.46 -3.04 9.20
N SER A 186 0.34 -1.72 9.35
CA SER A 186 -0.67 -0.94 8.64
C SER A 186 -0.30 -0.72 7.17
N ALA A 187 0.97 -0.39 6.89
CA ALA A 187 1.47 -0.13 5.55
C ALA A 187 2.97 -0.43 5.43
N VAL A 188 3.41 -0.85 4.25
CA VAL A 188 4.82 -0.94 3.87
C VAL A 188 5.02 -0.33 2.49
N TYR A 189 6.05 0.53 2.35
CA TYR A 189 6.41 1.12 1.05
C TYR A 189 7.92 1.06 0.84
N GLY A 190 8.32 0.91 -0.44
CA GLY A 190 9.70 0.96 -0.86
C GLY A 190 10.25 2.39 -0.84
N LEU A 191 11.51 2.53 -0.42
CA LEU A 191 12.27 3.78 -0.44
C LEU A 191 13.59 3.54 -1.18
N PRO A 192 13.57 3.54 -2.54
CA PRO A 192 14.70 3.13 -3.37
C PRO A 192 15.98 3.94 -3.14
N ALA A 193 15.85 5.26 -2.90
CA ALA A 193 17.00 6.13 -2.65
C ALA A 193 17.81 5.70 -1.42
N ARG A 194 17.17 5.03 -0.46
CA ARG A 194 17.79 4.54 0.78
C ARG A 194 18.00 3.01 0.79
N ARG A 195 17.61 2.34 -0.29
CA ARG A 195 17.61 0.87 -0.38
C ARG A 195 16.93 0.22 0.82
N SER A 196 15.74 0.72 1.16
CA SER A 196 15.01 0.34 2.38
C SER A 196 13.52 0.21 2.13
N PHE A 197 12.84 -0.52 3.00
CA PHE A 197 11.40 -0.49 3.18
C PHE A 197 11.06 0.34 4.41
N ILE A 198 10.03 1.17 4.33
CA ILE A 198 9.46 1.89 5.47
C ILE A 198 8.15 1.21 5.85
N VAL A 199 8.01 0.92 7.13
CA VAL A 199 6.94 0.08 7.67
C VAL A 199 6.23 0.82 8.80
N ALA A 200 4.94 1.04 8.66
CA ALA A 200 4.12 1.67 9.68
C ALA A 200 3.43 0.62 10.55
N MET A 201 3.45 0.84 11.86
CA MET A 201 2.82 -0.03 12.84
C MET A 201 1.43 0.51 13.22
N LYS A 202 0.43 -0.37 13.20
CA LYS A 202 -0.96 0.01 13.43
C LYS A 202 -1.31 0.18 14.90
N ASP A 203 -0.65 -0.56 15.79
CA ASP A 203 -1.05 -0.68 17.21
C ASP A 203 0.03 -0.18 18.16
N ILE A 204 1.23 0.14 17.67
CA ILE A 204 2.33 0.75 18.43
C ILE A 204 2.83 2.01 17.73
N ALA A 205 3.35 2.95 18.50
CA ALA A 205 3.82 4.25 18.02
C ALA A 205 5.24 4.15 17.45
N GLU A 206 5.42 3.33 16.41
CA GLU A 206 6.72 3.11 15.77
C GLU A 206 6.59 3.07 14.24
N LEU A 207 7.63 3.59 13.57
CA LEU A 207 7.98 3.27 12.18
C LEU A 207 9.25 2.43 12.19
N TRP A 208 9.36 1.52 11.23
CA TRP A 208 10.58 0.78 10.99
C TRP A 208 11.15 1.12 9.62
N GLU A 209 12.44 1.36 9.55
CA GLU A 209 13.21 1.35 8.30
C GLU A 209 13.97 0.02 8.25
N VAL A 210 13.69 -0.81 7.24
CA VAL A 210 14.31 -2.12 7.03
C VAL A 210 15.13 -2.06 5.75
N SER A 211 16.46 -2.02 5.89
CA SER A 211 17.36 -1.95 4.74
C SER A 211 17.48 -3.29 4.04
N TYR A 212 17.35 -3.29 2.71
CA TYR A 212 17.72 -4.41 1.85
C TYR A 212 19.11 -4.22 1.18
N ASP A 213 19.91 -3.27 1.68
CA ASP A 213 21.31 -3.13 1.29
C ASP A 213 22.16 -4.12 2.10
N PRO A 214 22.86 -5.10 1.45
CA PRO A 214 23.79 -5.99 2.16
C PRO A 214 24.92 -5.25 2.85
N GLY A 215 25.29 -4.03 2.37
CA GLY A 215 26.29 -3.15 2.97
C GLY A 215 25.74 -2.20 4.04
N ALA A 216 24.47 -2.37 4.49
CA ALA A 216 23.90 -1.51 5.51
C ALA A 216 24.69 -1.56 6.81
N GLU A 217 24.97 -0.39 7.38
CA GLU A 217 25.73 -0.26 8.62
C GLU A 217 25.05 -1.01 9.77
N ASP A 218 25.89 -1.68 10.59
CA ASP A 218 25.45 -2.34 11.79
C ASP A 218 24.79 -1.33 12.76
N MET A 219 23.81 -1.82 13.47
CA MET A 219 23.06 -1.03 14.45
C MET A 219 23.49 -1.41 15.86
N ALA A 220 23.80 -0.42 16.68
CA ALA A 220 24.06 -0.63 18.11
C ALA A 220 22.75 -0.93 18.84
N ILE A 221 22.75 -1.93 19.71
CA ILE A 221 21.65 -2.27 20.60
C ILE A 221 22.09 -2.02 22.06
N GLY A 222 21.31 -1.18 22.78
CA GLY A 222 21.59 -0.84 24.15
C GLY A 222 22.75 0.17 24.34
N LEU A 223 23.45 0.07 25.46
CA LEU A 223 24.56 0.96 25.75
C LEU A 223 25.81 0.58 24.92
N VAL A 224 26.37 1.57 24.27
CA VAL A 224 27.65 1.45 23.58
C VAL A 224 28.67 2.26 24.36
N HIS A 225 29.70 1.59 24.86
CA HIS A 225 30.76 2.25 25.61
C HIS A 225 31.72 3.00 24.69
N ASP A 226 32.05 2.42 23.53
CA ASP A 226 32.86 3.06 22.52
C ASP A 226 32.45 2.60 21.11
N PHE A 227 32.08 3.56 20.26
CA PHE A 227 31.74 3.29 18.86
C PHE A 227 32.95 2.98 17.99
N GLN A 228 34.09 3.60 18.28
CA GLN A 228 35.32 3.41 17.50
C GLN A 228 35.88 1.98 17.65
N TYR A 229 35.83 1.44 18.86
CA TYR A 229 36.27 0.09 19.17
C TYR A 229 35.13 -0.95 19.16
N ARG A 230 33.93 -0.54 18.79
CA ARG A 230 32.70 -1.39 18.77
C ARG A 230 32.44 -2.08 20.12
N GLU A 231 32.69 -1.37 21.21
CA GLU A 231 32.39 -1.87 22.58
C GLU A 231 30.90 -1.75 22.87
N GLY A 232 30.13 -2.77 22.45
CA GLY A 232 28.68 -2.85 22.60
C GLY A 232 28.10 -4.04 21.85
N THR A 233 26.79 -4.21 21.93
CA THR A 233 26.07 -5.21 21.13
C THR A 233 25.62 -4.58 19.81
N PHE A 234 26.00 -5.19 18.70
CA PHE A 234 25.64 -4.74 17.37
C PHE A 234 24.84 -5.83 16.63
N VAL A 235 23.87 -5.42 15.84
CA VAL A 235 23.18 -6.27 14.88
C VAL A 235 23.37 -5.72 13.49
N SER A 236 23.38 -6.60 12.50
CA SER A 236 23.45 -6.20 11.10
C SER A 236 22.35 -5.22 10.75
N GLY A 237 22.66 -4.20 9.96
CA GLY A 237 21.65 -3.31 9.39
C GLY A 237 20.82 -3.96 8.29
N TYR A 238 21.36 -5.00 7.63
CA TYR A 238 20.68 -5.72 6.57
C TYR A 238 19.53 -6.56 7.11
N LEU A 239 18.31 -6.32 6.59
CA LEU A 239 17.06 -6.98 6.94
C LEU A 239 16.71 -6.95 8.45
N ASN A 240 17.20 -5.93 9.15
CA ASN A 240 16.81 -5.67 10.53
C ASN A 240 16.19 -4.28 10.67
N PRO A 241 15.19 -4.10 11.56
CA PRO A 241 14.47 -2.84 11.67
C PRO A 241 15.28 -1.78 12.42
N ARG A 242 15.53 -0.63 11.80
CA ARG A 242 15.83 0.62 12.48
C ARG A 242 14.54 1.26 12.91
N ARG A 243 14.35 1.43 14.21
CA ARG A 243 13.11 1.93 14.78
C ARG A 243 13.12 3.44 14.86
N ILE A 244 11.97 4.03 14.58
CA ILE A 244 11.69 5.46 14.74
C ILE A 244 10.49 5.55 15.67
N GLU A 245 10.67 6.13 16.85
CA GLU A 245 9.60 6.34 17.80
C GLU A 245 8.74 7.53 17.37
N LEU A 246 7.42 7.39 17.52
CA LEU A 246 6.41 8.38 17.17
C LEU A 246 5.57 8.72 18.40
N ASP A 247 4.70 9.74 18.28
CA ASP A 247 3.74 10.08 19.33
C ASP A 247 2.53 9.14 19.33
N GLY A 248 2.20 8.57 18.16
CA GLY A 248 1.10 7.64 17.99
C GLY A 248 1.27 6.70 16.77
N PRO A 249 0.46 5.64 16.69
CA PRO A 249 0.47 4.73 15.56
C PRO A 249 0.04 5.44 14.28
N LEU A 250 0.61 5.02 13.14
CA LEU A 250 0.22 5.52 11.83
C LEU A 250 -0.63 4.48 11.06
N ASP A 251 -1.69 4.95 10.43
CA ASP A 251 -2.54 4.13 9.57
C ASP A 251 -1.94 4.00 8.17
N ASP A 252 -1.37 5.10 7.65
CA ASP A 252 -0.78 5.18 6.32
C ASP A 252 0.15 6.39 6.21
N PHE A 253 0.94 6.46 5.13
CA PHE A 253 1.88 7.55 4.93
C PHE A 253 2.26 7.78 3.47
N PHE A 254 2.92 8.89 3.23
CA PHE A 254 3.36 9.40 1.96
C PHE A 254 4.74 10.06 2.10
N PHE A 255 5.59 9.98 1.08
CA PHE A 255 6.90 10.63 1.10
C PHE A 255 6.89 11.97 0.37
N ASN A 256 7.74 12.90 0.80
CA ASN A 256 8.07 14.03 -0.04
C ASN A 256 8.88 13.55 -1.27
N PRO A 257 8.92 14.32 -2.38
CA PRO A 257 9.65 13.91 -3.59
C PRO A 257 11.13 13.63 -3.37
N GLU A 258 11.76 14.32 -2.42
CA GLU A 258 13.15 14.15 -2.03
C GLU A 258 13.39 12.88 -1.18
N GLN A 259 12.32 12.22 -0.73
CA GLN A 259 12.35 11.02 0.11
C GLN A 259 13.11 11.20 1.46
N ALA A 260 13.21 12.44 1.93
CA ALA A 260 13.81 12.79 3.21
C ALA A 260 12.78 12.89 4.34
N GLU A 261 11.53 13.20 4.00
CA GLU A 261 10.42 13.35 4.93
C GLU A 261 9.27 12.42 4.58
N LEU A 262 8.61 11.94 5.63
CA LEU A 262 7.40 11.14 5.56
C LEU A 262 6.26 11.93 6.20
N PHE A 263 5.11 11.94 5.55
CA PHE A 263 3.85 12.48 6.05
C PHE A 263 2.92 11.33 6.43
N GLY A 264 2.79 11.06 7.72
CA GLY A 264 2.03 9.93 8.23
C GLY A 264 0.71 10.36 8.86
N VAL A 265 -0.38 9.66 8.54
CA VAL A 265 -1.70 9.90 9.12
C VAL A 265 -1.96 8.95 10.28
N SER A 266 -2.31 9.50 11.44
CA SER A 266 -2.74 8.74 12.59
C SER A 266 -4.21 8.30 12.47
N SER A 267 -4.64 7.35 13.29
CA SER A 267 -6.04 6.91 13.38
C SER A 267 -7.01 8.05 13.77
N GLN A 268 -6.50 9.12 14.37
CA GLN A 268 -7.26 10.32 14.72
C GLN A 268 -7.34 11.34 13.57
N GLY A 269 -6.62 11.08 12.47
CA GLY A 269 -6.60 11.95 11.29
C GLY A 269 -5.59 13.10 11.38
N GLU A 270 -4.73 13.12 12.38
CA GLU A 270 -3.59 14.04 12.44
C GLU A 270 -2.49 13.57 11.48
N VAL A 271 -1.85 14.52 10.80
CA VAL A 271 -0.72 14.24 9.90
C VAL A 271 0.58 14.71 10.53
N GLU A 272 1.42 13.76 10.86
CA GLU A 272 2.76 13.99 11.39
C GLU A 272 3.80 14.06 10.27
N VAL A 273 4.81 14.90 10.47
CA VAL A 273 5.98 14.99 9.59
C VAL A 273 7.17 14.35 10.29
N VAL A 274 7.67 13.28 9.71
CA VAL A 274 8.83 12.52 10.22
C VAL A 274 10.01 12.73 9.29
N HIS A 275 11.15 13.19 9.83
CA HIS A 275 12.39 13.27 9.08
C HIS A 275 13.16 11.96 9.23
N LEU A 276 13.41 11.28 8.10
CA LEU A 276 13.94 9.92 8.09
C LEU A 276 15.41 9.85 8.55
N ASP A 277 16.26 10.84 8.21
CA ASP A 277 17.65 10.85 8.68
C ASP A 277 17.74 11.23 10.17
N ALA A 278 16.96 12.21 10.61
CA ALA A 278 16.89 12.60 12.02
C ALA A 278 16.14 11.57 12.87
N ARG A 279 15.41 10.63 12.24
CA ARG A 279 14.60 9.57 12.86
C ARG A 279 13.68 10.07 13.96
N ARG A 280 13.00 11.16 13.68
CA ARG A 280 12.08 11.79 14.64
C ARG A 280 11.01 12.59 13.94
N ARG A 281 9.91 12.78 14.62
CA ARG A 281 8.91 13.76 14.24
C ARG A 281 9.52 15.17 14.29
N ILE A 282 9.26 15.96 13.25
CA ILE A 282 9.73 17.34 13.14
C ILE A 282 8.57 18.36 13.02
N GLY A 283 7.33 17.90 12.90
CA GLY A 283 6.16 18.77 12.82
C GLY A 283 4.86 18.05 12.54
N ARG A 284 3.83 18.85 12.22
CA ARG A 284 2.51 18.39 11.79
C ARG A 284 2.06 19.24 10.59
N LEU A 285 1.23 18.64 9.74
CA LEU A 285 0.56 19.35 8.66
C LEU A 285 -0.85 19.79 9.10
N PRO A 286 -1.33 20.97 8.68
CA PRO A 286 -2.63 21.49 9.05
C PRO A 286 -3.76 20.85 8.22
N MET A 287 -3.79 19.52 8.19
CA MET A 287 -4.82 18.73 7.51
C MET A 287 -5.85 18.22 8.50
N GLN A 288 -7.08 18.08 8.05
CA GLN A 288 -8.21 17.60 8.82
C GLN A 288 -8.99 16.57 8.00
N GLY A 289 -9.99 15.92 8.61
CA GLY A 289 -10.89 15.04 7.88
C GLY A 289 -10.29 13.67 7.52
N ARG A 290 -9.25 13.23 8.23
CA ARG A 290 -8.57 11.96 8.02
C ARG A 290 -8.10 11.83 6.55
N PRO A 291 -7.04 12.53 6.16
CA PRO A 291 -6.58 12.54 4.78
C PRO A 291 -6.16 11.14 4.30
N ASP A 292 -6.41 10.87 3.03
CA ASP A 292 -5.96 9.64 2.35
C ASP A 292 -4.52 9.85 1.87
N MET A 293 -3.56 9.49 2.72
CA MET A 293 -2.14 9.72 2.42
C MET A 293 -1.64 8.84 1.28
N ALA A 294 -2.12 7.61 1.15
CA ALA A 294 -1.69 6.67 0.10
C ALA A 294 -1.98 7.18 -1.31
N SER A 295 -3.03 7.98 -1.49
CA SER A 295 -3.42 8.55 -2.77
C SER A 295 -3.07 10.04 -2.90
N SER A 296 -2.24 10.58 -2.03
CA SER A 296 -1.77 11.97 -2.14
C SER A 296 -0.95 12.18 -3.40
N VAL A 297 -0.96 13.40 -3.93
CA VAL A 297 -0.19 13.80 -5.10
C VAL A 297 0.62 15.05 -4.82
N ALA A 298 1.77 15.20 -5.49
CA ALA A 298 2.59 16.40 -5.40
C ALA A 298 2.88 16.94 -6.80
N TRP A 299 2.97 18.28 -6.91
CA TRP A 299 3.35 18.96 -8.16
C TRP A 299 4.05 20.28 -7.85
N ARG A 300 4.68 20.87 -8.86
CA ARG A 300 5.24 22.21 -8.74
C ARG A 300 4.35 23.24 -9.43
N ARG A 301 4.12 24.37 -8.75
CA ARG A 301 3.47 25.56 -9.27
C ARG A 301 4.34 26.76 -8.95
N ASP A 302 4.74 27.52 -9.95
CA ASP A 302 5.64 28.67 -9.81
C ASP A 302 6.93 28.36 -9.00
N GLY A 303 7.49 27.16 -9.23
CA GLY A 303 8.68 26.66 -8.52
C GLY A 303 8.43 26.12 -7.12
N ARG A 304 7.25 26.36 -6.54
CA ARG A 304 6.87 25.84 -5.21
C ARG A 304 6.32 24.43 -5.31
N LEU A 305 6.75 23.58 -4.39
CA LEU A 305 6.16 22.26 -4.22
C LEU A 305 4.80 22.39 -3.53
N LEU A 306 3.77 21.85 -4.13
CA LEU A 306 2.45 21.69 -3.52
C LEU A 306 2.12 20.22 -3.41
N MET A 307 1.33 19.87 -2.41
CA MET A 307 0.82 18.53 -2.18
C MET A 307 -0.70 18.59 -1.95
N ALA A 308 -1.42 17.62 -2.48
CA ALA A 308 -2.85 17.50 -2.24
C ALA A 308 -3.20 16.11 -1.72
N SER A 309 -4.15 16.08 -0.79
CA SER A 309 -4.74 14.84 -0.29
C SER A 309 -6.26 15.03 -0.13
N THR A 310 -6.99 13.96 -0.37
CA THR A 310 -8.45 13.92 -0.16
C THR A 310 -8.77 13.63 1.30
N GLY A 311 -9.89 14.16 1.81
CA GLY A 311 -10.44 13.75 3.09
C GLY A 311 -11.28 12.47 2.95
N GLN A 312 -11.00 11.46 3.76
CA GLN A 312 -11.77 10.19 3.76
C GLN A 312 -13.20 10.36 4.32
N VAL A 313 -13.40 11.36 5.19
CA VAL A 313 -14.68 11.65 5.84
C VAL A 313 -15.26 13.00 5.46
N SER A 314 -14.44 13.94 4.99
CA SER A 314 -14.88 15.27 4.54
C SER A 314 -14.80 15.38 3.01
N PRO A 315 -15.83 15.96 2.36
CA PRO A 315 -15.85 16.10 0.91
C PRO A 315 -14.96 17.27 0.45
N GLU A 316 -13.67 17.14 0.65
CA GLU A 316 -12.70 18.19 0.30
C GLU A 316 -11.34 17.61 -0.10
N ILE A 317 -10.58 18.38 -0.85
CA ILE A 317 -9.14 18.24 -1.04
C ILE A 317 -8.44 19.32 -0.22
N ALA A 318 -7.47 18.94 0.59
CA ALA A 318 -6.54 19.87 1.20
C ALA A 318 -5.29 20.02 0.32
N VAL A 319 -5.00 21.22 -0.14
CA VAL A 319 -3.77 21.58 -0.84
C VAL A 319 -2.85 22.28 0.15
N ILE A 320 -1.66 21.77 0.32
CA ILE A 320 -0.67 22.29 1.27
C ILE A 320 0.66 22.59 0.60
N ASP A 321 1.41 23.51 1.20
CA ASP A 321 2.83 23.68 0.99
C ASP A 321 3.55 22.85 2.06
N PRO A 322 4.16 21.69 1.70
CA PRO A 322 4.79 20.83 2.68
C PRO A 322 6.06 21.43 3.29
N GLN A 323 6.77 22.31 2.57
CA GLN A 323 7.98 22.99 3.07
C GLN A 323 7.64 24.04 4.13
N GLN A 324 6.59 24.82 3.89
CA GLN A 324 6.10 25.82 4.85
C GLN A 324 5.17 25.21 5.91
N ARG A 325 4.75 23.94 5.73
CA ARG A 325 3.75 23.24 6.57
C ARG A 325 2.46 24.06 6.69
N ALA A 326 2.05 24.66 5.60
CA ALA A 326 0.92 25.57 5.55
C ALA A 326 -0.17 25.10 4.60
N LEU A 327 -1.41 25.29 5.01
CA LEU A 327 -2.58 25.08 4.14
C LEU A 327 -2.60 26.20 3.09
N VAL A 328 -2.65 25.82 1.81
CA VAL A 328 -2.78 26.74 0.68
C VAL A 328 -4.25 26.93 0.32
N ARG A 329 -5.00 25.82 0.19
CA ARG A 329 -6.42 25.88 -0.17
C ARG A 329 -7.15 24.61 0.28
N ARG A 330 -8.45 24.75 0.56
CA ARG A 330 -9.41 23.66 0.63
C ARG A 330 -10.33 23.73 -0.57
N ILE A 331 -10.51 22.63 -1.26
CA ILE A 331 -11.35 22.54 -2.47
C ILE A 331 -12.51 21.62 -2.12
N ALA A 332 -13.73 22.16 -2.16
CA ALA A 332 -14.93 21.38 -1.89
C ALA A 332 -15.20 20.37 -3.03
N LEU A 333 -15.58 19.17 -2.67
CA LEU A 333 -15.96 18.07 -3.56
C LEU A 333 -17.43 17.71 -3.40
N LYS A 334 -17.97 16.93 -4.33
CA LYS A 334 -19.34 16.37 -4.23
C LYS A 334 -19.48 15.26 -3.20
N GLY A 335 -18.36 14.60 -2.85
CA GLY A 335 -18.30 13.56 -1.83
C GLY A 335 -16.88 13.37 -1.32
N PRO A 336 -16.68 12.61 -0.22
CA PRO A 336 -15.34 12.26 0.26
C PRO A 336 -14.51 11.62 -0.83
N GLY A 337 -13.35 12.21 -1.15
CA GLY A 337 -12.46 11.73 -2.18
C GLY A 337 -11.70 10.49 -1.69
N ARG A 338 -11.46 9.54 -2.60
CA ARG A 338 -10.73 8.32 -2.27
C ARG A 338 -9.45 8.14 -3.06
N LEU A 339 -9.42 8.61 -4.27
CA LEU A 339 -8.25 8.51 -5.15
C LEU A 339 -8.00 9.86 -5.79
N LEU A 340 -6.75 10.30 -5.72
CA LEU A 340 -6.22 11.41 -6.46
C LEU A 340 -5.25 10.89 -7.52
N ALA A 341 -5.37 11.38 -8.75
CA ALA A 341 -4.43 11.11 -9.82
C ALA A 341 -3.91 12.43 -10.40
N ALA A 342 -2.61 12.47 -10.68
CA ALA A 342 -1.94 13.57 -11.36
C ALA A 342 -1.08 13.01 -12.49
N HIS A 343 -0.80 13.82 -13.49
CA HIS A 343 0.14 13.50 -14.56
C HIS A 343 0.90 14.78 -14.96
N GLU A 344 2.19 14.64 -15.29
CA GLU A 344 3.02 15.81 -15.65
C GLU A 344 2.47 16.57 -16.84
N ASN A 345 1.96 15.85 -17.85
CA ASN A 345 1.37 16.42 -19.07
C ASN A 345 -0.09 16.86 -18.91
N SER A 346 -0.70 16.70 -17.73
CA SER A 346 -2.09 17.13 -17.49
C SER A 346 -2.15 18.39 -16.64
N ARG A 347 -3.02 19.30 -17.02
CA ARG A 347 -3.39 20.49 -16.23
C ARG A 347 -4.21 20.11 -14.99
N TYR A 348 -4.82 18.93 -14.97
CA TYR A 348 -5.79 18.55 -13.97
C TYR A 348 -5.25 17.54 -12.96
N LEU A 349 -5.71 17.68 -11.72
CA LEU A 349 -5.80 16.59 -10.74
C LEU A 349 -7.16 15.95 -10.90
N LEU A 350 -7.21 14.63 -10.86
CA LEU A 350 -8.46 13.87 -10.95
C LEU A 350 -8.80 13.27 -9.59
N VAL A 351 -10.07 13.34 -9.22
CA VAL A 351 -10.56 12.74 -7.98
C VAL A 351 -11.85 11.99 -8.22
N VAL A 352 -11.95 10.80 -7.63
CA VAL A 352 -13.19 10.01 -7.58
C VAL A 352 -13.64 9.84 -6.13
N SER A 353 -14.95 9.78 -5.94
CA SER A 353 -15.59 9.42 -4.68
C SER A 353 -16.22 8.05 -4.82
N THR A 354 -16.00 7.18 -3.85
CA THR A 354 -16.62 5.84 -3.84
C THR A 354 -17.83 5.76 -2.91
N MET A 355 -18.07 6.81 -2.13
CA MET A 355 -19.19 6.96 -1.18
C MET A 355 -19.48 8.46 -0.96
N PRO A 356 -20.67 8.88 -0.61
CA PRO A 356 -21.93 8.12 -0.58
C PRO A 356 -22.47 7.77 -1.97
N ALA A 357 -23.58 7.08 -2.03
CA ALA A 357 -24.14 6.52 -3.26
C ALA A 357 -24.41 7.55 -4.38
N ASP A 358 -24.72 8.79 -4.03
CA ASP A 358 -24.99 9.90 -4.95
C ASP A 358 -23.73 10.56 -5.53
N SER A 359 -22.56 10.33 -4.96
CA SER A 359 -21.28 10.88 -5.44
C SER A 359 -20.34 9.82 -6.05
N ARG A 360 -20.61 8.52 -5.88
CA ARG A 360 -19.74 7.43 -6.36
C ARG A 360 -19.60 7.35 -7.89
N GLN A 361 -20.45 8.05 -8.62
CA GLN A 361 -20.45 8.12 -10.10
C GLN A 361 -19.71 9.35 -10.61
N VAL A 362 -19.18 10.21 -9.73
CA VAL A 362 -18.62 11.49 -10.13
C VAL A 362 -17.10 11.43 -10.15
N LEU A 363 -16.52 11.78 -11.30
CA LEU A 363 -15.13 12.16 -11.46
C LEU A 363 -15.05 13.68 -11.55
N GLN A 364 -14.25 14.31 -10.70
CA GLN A 364 -13.99 15.75 -10.73
C GLN A 364 -12.55 16.01 -11.17
N ALA A 365 -12.37 16.94 -12.11
CA ALA A 365 -11.06 17.43 -12.53
C ALA A 365 -10.82 18.82 -11.93
N ILE A 366 -9.77 18.91 -11.11
CA ILE A 366 -9.34 20.12 -10.44
C ILE A 366 -8.19 20.74 -11.23
N ASP A 367 -8.31 21.98 -11.59
CA ASP A 367 -7.26 22.74 -12.25
C ASP A 367 -6.12 23.04 -11.25
N ARG A 368 -4.89 22.63 -11.59
CA ARG A 368 -3.71 22.78 -10.72
C ARG A 368 -3.26 24.23 -10.52
N GLU A 369 -3.63 25.11 -11.48
CA GLU A 369 -3.27 26.55 -11.42
C GLU A 369 -4.28 27.33 -10.59
N THR A 370 -5.57 27.16 -10.87
CA THR A 370 -6.63 27.92 -10.16
C THR A 370 -7.03 27.28 -8.84
N LEU A 371 -6.77 25.98 -8.64
CA LEU A 371 -7.21 25.18 -7.51
C LEU A 371 -8.73 25.18 -7.36
N GLU A 372 -9.43 25.02 -8.49
CA GLU A 372 -10.89 24.96 -8.57
C GLU A 372 -11.34 23.75 -9.39
N VAL A 373 -12.56 23.26 -9.14
CA VAL A 373 -13.17 22.23 -9.95
C VAL A 373 -13.46 22.82 -11.33
N ALA A 374 -12.75 22.32 -12.33
CA ALA A 374 -12.85 22.80 -13.71
C ALA A 374 -13.82 21.99 -14.55
N ARG A 375 -13.91 20.66 -14.30
CA ARG A 375 -14.73 19.74 -15.09
C ARG A 375 -15.25 18.61 -14.22
N GLU A 376 -16.32 17.97 -14.70
CA GLU A 376 -16.90 16.79 -14.10
C GLU A 376 -17.32 15.81 -15.19
N PHE A 377 -17.15 14.52 -14.87
CA PHE A 377 -17.74 13.42 -15.62
C PHE A 377 -18.68 12.66 -14.70
N LEU A 378 -19.89 12.37 -15.20
CA LEU A 378 -20.89 11.59 -14.50
C LEU A 378 -21.06 10.25 -15.20
N ALA A 379 -20.74 9.18 -14.49
CA ALA A 379 -20.97 7.82 -14.97
C ALA A 379 -22.47 7.46 -14.91
N GLU A 380 -22.82 6.31 -15.49
CA GLU A 380 -24.19 5.81 -15.49
C GLU A 380 -24.72 5.59 -14.07
N PRO A 381 -26.04 5.66 -13.88
CA PRO A 381 -26.68 5.29 -12.61
C PRO A 381 -26.24 3.91 -12.12
N GLU A 382 -26.07 3.76 -10.81
CA GLU A 382 -25.65 2.53 -10.13
C GLU A 382 -24.20 2.07 -10.37
N ALA A 383 -23.45 2.69 -11.29
CA ALA A 383 -22.02 2.44 -11.42
C ALA A 383 -21.24 3.12 -10.28
N THR A 384 -20.12 2.54 -9.91
CA THR A 384 -19.11 3.18 -9.03
C THR A 384 -17.83 3.40 -9.81
N LEU A 385 -17.35 4.63 -9.83
CA LEU A 385 -16.00 4.93 -10.29
C LEU A 385 -15.00 4.44 -9.24
N ALA A 386 -14.54 3.19 -9.38
CA ALA A 386 -13.73 2.54 -8.37
C ALA A 386 -12.27 3.00 -8.37
N HIS A 387 -11.77 3.37 -9.54
CA HIS A 387 -10.38 3.79 -9.73
C HIS A 387 -10.23 4.75 -10.90
N VAL A 388 -9.23 5.64 -10.84
CA VAL A 388 -8.87 6.56 -11.92
C VAL A 388 -7.36 6.66 -12.07
N GLU A 389 -6.87 6.67 -13.30
CA GLU A 389 -5.46 6.84 -13.63
C GLU A 389 -5.30 7.48 -15.01
N PHE A 390 -4.18 8.17 -15.25
CA PHE A 390 -3.85 8.66 -16.58
C PHE A 390 -3.14 7.57 -17.41
N SER A 391 -3.34 7.62 -18.74
CA SER A 391 -2.46 6.90 -19.69
C SER A 391 -1.03 7.42 -19.57
N ARG A 392 -0.06 6.64 -20.08
CA ARG A 392 1.37 6.96 -19.99
C ARG A 392 1.72 8.34 -20.58
N ASP A 393 1.05 8.74 -21.64
CA ASP A 393 1.24 10.02 -22.31
C ASP A 393 0.39 11.17 -21.73
N GLY A 394 -0.49 10.88 -20.79
CA GLY A 394 -1.41 11.83 -20.15
C GLY A 394 -2.59 12.27 -21.02
N ARG A 395 -2.75 11.72 -22.23
CA ARG A 395 -3.84 12.09 -23.14
C ARG A 395 -5.19 11.52 -22.75
N HIS A 396 -5.20 10.37 -22.08
CA HIS A 396 -6.42 9.72 -21.64
C HIS A 396 -6.48 9.59 -20.13
N VAL A 397 -7.70 9.63 -19.63
CA VAL A 397 -8.06 9.25 -18.28
C VAL A 397 -8.72 7.89 -18.34
N LEU A 398 -8.15 6.92 -17.66
CA LEU A 398 -8.71 5.59 -17.51
C LEU A 398 -9.52 5.52 -16.24
N ALA A 399 -10.75 5.02 -16.30
CA ALA A 399 -11.59 4.88 -15.13
C ALA A 399 -12.31 3.53 -15.12
N SER A 400 -12.26 2.86 -13.98
CA SER A 400 -12.96 1.59 -13.74
C SER A 400 -14.41 1.85 -13.32
N LEU A 401 -15.36 1.47 -14.17
CA LEU A 401 -16.79 1.46 -13.85
C LEU A 401 -17.17 0.13 -13.22
N GLN A 402 -17.16 0.11 -11.90
CA GLN A 402 -17.49 -1.09 -11.12
C GLN A 402 -18.99 -1.32 -11.07
N ARG A 403 -19.43 -2.39 -11.70
CA ARG A 403 -20.75 -3.04 -11.63
C ARG A 403 -20.63 -4.44 -12.24
N ASP A 404 -21.66 -5.28 -12.13
CA ASP A 404 -21.60 -6.67 -12.63
C ASP A 404 -21.20 -6.73 -14.11
N GLU A 405 -21.89 -6.00 -14.97
CA GLU A 405 -21.51 -5.73 -16.36
C GLU A 405 -20.87 -4.33 -16.43
N GLY A 406 -19.63 -4.24 -15.95
CA GLY A 406 -18.87 -2.99 -15.88
C GLY A 406 -18.01 -2.74 -17.11
N ALA A 407 -17.13 -1.76 -17.01
CA ALA A 407 -16.20 -1.42 -18.10
C ALA A 407 -14.95 -0.68 -17.56
N LEU A 408 -13.85 -0.80 -18.28
CA LEU A 408 -12.82 0.22 -18.30
C LEU A 408 -13.19 1.25 -19.35
N ILE A 409 -13.32 2.51 -18.96
CA ILE A 409 -13.54 3.63 -19.89
C ILE A 409 -12.27 4.46 -20.04
N ALA A 410 -12.03 4.93 -21.26
CA ALA A 410 -11.02 5.93 -21.53
C ALA A 410 -11.72 7.25 -21.88
N LEU A 411 -11.36 8.29 -21.17
CA LEU A 411 -11.84 9.66 -21.41
C LEU A 411 -10.69 10.51 -21.95
N ASP A 412 -10.98 11.46 -22.81
CA ASP A 412 -10.03 12.49 -23.19
C ASP A 412 -9.66 13.33 -21.95
N SER A 413 -8.38 13.52 -21.68
CA SER A 413 -7.93 14.13 -20.43
C SER A 413 -8.22 15.63 -20.31
N HIS A 414 -8.53 16.31 -21.43
CA HIS A 414 -8.87 17.73 -21.43
C HIS A 414 -10.37 17.98 -21.34
N THR A 415 -11.17 17.17 -22.02
CA THR A 415 -12.62 17.38 -22.14
C THR A 415 -13.42 16.49 -21.21
N LEU A 416 -12.88 15.37 -20.76
CA LEU A 416 -13.52 14.24 -20.09
C LEU A 416 -14.60 13.58 -20.96
N ALA A 417 -14.57 13.74 -22.29
CA ALA A 417 -15.43 13.01 -23.19
C ALA A 417 -14.98 11.55 -23.30
N GLU A 418 -15.91 10.61 -23.28
CA GLU A 418 -15.59 9.19 -23.47
C GLU A 418 -15.12 8.92 -24.90
N VAL A 419 -13.93 8.32 -25.04
CA VAL A 419 -13.31 7.99 -26.34
C VAL A 419 -13.29 6.50 -26.60
N LYS A 420 -13.25 5.65 -25.58
CA LYS A 420 -13.27 4.20 -25.69
C LYS A 420 -13.87 3.53 -24.47
N ARG A 421 -14.52 2.40 -24.67
CA ARG A 421 -15.10 1.57 -23.61
C ARG A 421 -14.75 0.11 -23.83
N LEU A 422 -14.23 -0.54 -22.82
CA LEU A 422 -13.87 -1.95 -22.80
C LEU A 422 -14.75 -2.66 -21.77
N PRO A 423 -15.72 -3.50 -22.19
CA PRO A 423 -16.56 -4.24 -21.25
C PRO A 423 -15.73 -5.18 -20.36
N MET A 424 -15.97 -5.17 -19.06
CA MET A 424 -15.26 -5.97 -18.04
C MET A 424 -16.19 -6.31 -16.89
N LYS A 425 -15.89 -7.39 -16.16
CA LYS A 425 -16.69 -7.80 -15.00
C LYS A 425 -16.16 -7.19 -13.72
N GLN A 426 -16.90 -6.26 -13.13
CA GLN A 426 -16.56 -5.62 -11.85
C GLN A 426 -15.09 -5.13 -11.81
N PRO A 427 -14.63 -4.29 -12.75
CA PRO A 427 -13.28 -3.74 -12.69
C PRO A 427 -13.15 -2.84 -11.45
N VAL A 428 -12.15 -3.12 -10.60
CA VAL A 428 -11.94 -2.42 -9.32
C VAL A 428 -10.69 -1.56 -9.30
N GLY A 429 -9.80 -1.73 -10.28
CA GLY A 429 -8.59 -0.92 -10.39
C GLY A 429 -7.85 -1.19 -11.69
N GLN A 430 -7.25 -0.16 -12.25
CA GLN A 430 -6.32 -0.24 -13.37
C GLN A 430 -4.97 0.34 -12.95
N TYR A 431 -3.89 -0.26 -13.44
CA TYR A 431 -2.53 0.01 -12.98
C TYR A 431 -1.58 0.04 -14.16
N GLY A 432 -1.11 1.23 -14.52
CA GLY A 432 -0.09 1.42 -15.56
C GLY A 432 1.29 0.97 -15.06
N VAL A 433 1.96 0.11 -15.82
CA VAL A 433 3.31 -0.38 -15.48
C VAL A 433 4.28 0.78 -15.35
N TRP A 434 4.31 1.68 -16.35
CA TRP A 434 5.19 2.86 -16.36
C TRP A 434 5.14 3.68 -15.07
N ARG A 435 3.93 3.94 -14.57
CA ARG A 435 3.74 4.79 -13.40
C ARG A 435 4.32 4.17 -12.12
N ARG A 436 4.36 2.84 -12.05
CA ARG A 436 4.70 2.09 -10.84
C ARG A 436 6.03 1.37 -10.92
N ALA A 437 6.64 1.30 -12.11
CA ALA A 437 7.90 0.59 -12.32
C ALA A 437 9.02 1.16 -11.44
N GLY A 438 9.46 0.38 -10.47
CA GLY A 438 10.54 0.72 -9.54
C GLY A 438 10.24 1.83 -8.53
N PHE A 439 8.97 2.26 -8.39
CA PHE A 439 8.55 3.24 -7.39
C PHE A 439 7.27 2.80 -6.69
N GLN A 440 7.30 2.77 -5.38
CA GLN A 440 6.18 2.39 -4.52
C GLN A 440 6.15 3.32 -3.31
N GLY A 441 5.08 4.04 -3.16
CA GLY A 441 4.89 4.95 -2.04
C GLY A 441 4.83 6.41 -2.45
N GLY A 442 3.61 6.91 -2.59
CA GLY A 442 3.27 8.31 -2.64
C GLY A 442 3.79 9.07 -3.85
N ALA A 443 2.89 9.74 -4.50
CA ALA A 443 3.01 10.77 -5.54
C ALA A 443 4.24 10.79 -6.46
N ARG A 444 3.94 10.65 -7.68
CA ARG A 444 4.67 11.32 -8.75
C ARG A 444 3.95 12.60 -9.17
#